data_0769726dbbd28937c8a9f6eac5201de2
#
_entry.id   0769726dbbd28937c8a9f6eac5201de2
#
_cell.length_a   1.000
_cell.length_b   1.000
_cell.length_c   1.000
_cell.angle_alpha   90.00
_cell.angle_beta   90.00
_cell.angle_gamma   90.00
#
_symmetry.space_group_name_H-M   'P 1'
#
loop_
_entity.id
_entity.type
_entity.pdbx_description
1 polymer ?
#
loop_
_entity_poly.entity_id
_entity_poly.type
_entity_poly.pdbx_seq_one_letter_code
_entity_poly.pdbx_strand_id
1 'polypeptide(L)'
;MSDSCKKCAVVTGVMGGIGFETAKTLLANGFSVVGMDVVAADACADKAAELGADFTYVSGNLAEGADREALIATAIREHGAIHALVNVAGVAPKVRRDLLEMTEESYDFVMGINTRGTMFLTQLAARQMITQERDELGNRGYIVNISSCSAYTSSTSRGEYCVSKAGLSMVTMLYADRLAAEGIPVNEICPGIIATGMTAVVKEKYDKLIAEGLVPEGRWGFPSDIAKAVLSLCDGTLAYTTGQSLIVDGGMHIRRL
;
A
#
# COMPACT_ATOMS: atom_id res chain seq x y z
N MET A 1 -3.06 34.61 -8.37
CA MET A 1 -3.04 33.14 -8.58
C MET A 1 -3.13 32.55 -7.18
N SER A 2 -4.24 31.94 -6.81
CA SER A 2 -4.35 31.28 -5.51
C SER A 2 -3.31 30.18 -5.45
N ASP A 3 -2.41 30.24 -4.48
CA ASP A 3 -1.56 29.10 -4.09
C ASP A 3 -2.51 27.97 -3.68
N SER A 4 -2.93 27.15 -4.64
CA SER A 4 -3.73 25.97 -4.31
C SER A 4 -2.80 25.04 -3.56
N CYS A 5 -3.03 24.93 -2.25
CA CYS A 5 -2.31 23.97 -1.40
C CYS A 5 -2.37 22.59 -2.08
N LYS A 6 -1.20 21.98 -2.35
CA LYS A 6 -1.12 20.66 -2.98
C LYS A 6 -1.86 19.63 -2.13
N LYS A 7 -2.51 18.67 -2.78
CA LYS A 7 -3.10 17.53 -2.08
C LYS A 7 -2.00 16.73 -1.37
N CYS A 8 -2.19 16.36 -0.12
CA CYS A 8 -1.23 15.56 0.64
C CYS A 8 -1.60 14.08 0.56
N ALA A 9 -0.62 13.24 0.22
CA ALA A 9 -0.71 11.78 0.31
C ALA A 9 0.23 11.24 1.39
N VAL A 10 -0.26 10.31 2.20
CA VAL A 10 0.54 9.54 3.15
C VAL A 10 0.80 8.17 2.53
N VAL A 11 2.09 7.76 2.44
CA VAL A 11 2.51 6.49 1.83
C VAL A 11 3.37 5.70 2.80
N THR A 12 3.02 4.45 3.10
CA THR A 12 3.84 3.58 3.94
C THR A 12 4.69 2.63 3.09
N GLY A 13 5.84 2.16 3.62
CA GLY A 13 6.77 1.32 2.87
C GLY A 13 7.44 2.06 1.70
N VAL A 14 7.63 3.36 1.88
CA VAL A 14 8.03 4.29 0.82
C VAL A 14 9.45 4.08 0.31
N MET A 15 10.31 3.40 1.04
CA MET A 15 11.66 3.02 0.58
C MET A 15 11.67 1.65 -0.14
N GLY A 16 10.55 0.92 -0.20
CA GLY A 16 10.39 -0.29 -1.01
C GLY A 16 10.04 0.01 -2.47
N GLY A 17 10.15 -0.99 -3.36
CA GLY A 17 9.94 -0.81 -4.81
C GLY A 17 8.59 -0.21 -5.17
N ILE A 18 7.49 -0.81 -4.70
CA ILE A 18 6.13 -0.32 -4.98
C ILE A 18 5.89 1.03 -4.28
N GLY A 19 6.28 1.17 -3.01
CA GLY A 19 6.06 2.40 -2.24
C GLY A 19 6.83 3.59 -2.81
N PHE A 20 8.07 3.38 -3.20
CA PHE A 20 8.91 4.43 -3.81
C PHE A 20 8.34 4.91 -5.14
N GLU A 21 7.96 3.99 -6.02
CA GLU A 21 7.37 4.33 -7.32
C GLU A 21 5.99 4.97 -7.16
N THR A 22 5.23 4.56 -6.14
CA THR A 22 3.96 5.20 -5.77
C THR A 22 4.17 6.65 -5.35
N ALA A 23 5.12 6.90 -4.44
CA ALA A 23 5.45 8.26 -4.01
C ALA A 23 5.89 9.13 -5.20
N LYS A 24 6.79 8.63 -6.05
CA LYS A 24 7.25 9.30 -7.27
C LYS A 24 6.11 9.65 -8.22
N THR A 25 5.19 8.70 -8.43
CA THR A 25 4.03 8.88 -9.30
C THR A 25 3.07 9.95 -8.74
N LEU A 26 2.78 9.92 -7.44
CA LEU A 26 1.91 10.90 -6.79
C LEU A 26 2.52 12.31 -6.84
N LEU A 27 3.82 12.45 -6.53
CA LEU A 27 4.55 13.72 -6.63
C LEU A 27 4.50 14.31 -8.04
N ALA A 28 4.73 13.48 -9.06
CA ALA A 28 4.66 13.89 -10.46
C ALA A 28 3.24 14.32 -10.91
N ASN A 29 2.20 13.95 -10.14
CA ASN A 29 0.81 14.29 -10.40
C ASN A 29 0.24 15.30 -9.39
N GLY A 30 1.08 16.15 -8.81
CA GLY A 30 0.67 17.32 -8.04
C GLY A 30 0.33 17.07 -6.59
N PHE A 31 0.67 15.89 -6.04
CA PHE A 31 0.60 15.65 -4.61
C PHE A 31 1.89 16.11 -3.91
N SER A 32 1.79 16.51 -2.64
CA SER A 32 2.89 16.39 -1.68
C SER A 32 2.78 15.03 -1.00
N VAL A 33 3.91 14.42 -0.63
CA VAL A 33 3.93 13.08 -0.05
C VAL A 33 4.65 13.07 1.30
N VAL A 34 3.99 12.55 2.32
CA VAL A 34 4.61 12.20 3.60
C VAL A 34 4.76 10.67 3.64
N GLY A 35 6.01 10.21 3.55
CA GLY A 35 6.32 8.79 3.43
C GLY A 35 6.91 8.21 4.70
N MET A 36 6.46 6.99 5.11
CA MET A 36 7.06 6.27 6.24
C MET A 36 7.68 4.95 5.79
N ASP A 37 8.84 4.66 6.35
CA ASP A 37 9.48 3.35 6.27
C ASP A 37 10.27 3.06 7.55
N VAL A 38 10.60 1.78 7.79
CA VAL A 38 11.39 1.34 8.95
C VAL A 38 12.89 1.67 8.79
N VAL A 39 13.32 2.01 7.61
CA VAL A 39 14.72 2.38 7.32
C VAL A 39 15.06 3.68 8.06
N ALA A 40 16.24 3.73 8.69
CA ALA A 40 16.70 4.95 9.36
C ALA A 40 16.90 6.08 8.34
N ALA A 41 16.59 7.32 8.72
CA ALA A 41 16.58 8.45 7.80
C ALA A 41 17.93 8.72 7.13
N ASP A 42 19.01 8.57 7.89
CA ASP A 42 20.39 8.70 7.40
C ASP A 42 20.76 7.60 6.39
N ALA A 43 20.26 6.39 6.59
CA ALA A 43 20.50 5.24 5.69
C ALA A 43 19.74 5.33 4.35
N CYS A 44 18.75 6.20 4.22
CA CYS A 44 17.97 6.36 2.99
C CYS A 44 17.97 7.82 2.47
N ALA A 45 18.84 8.70 2.99
CA ALA A 45 18.84 10.11 2.66
C ALA A 45 18.97 10.39 1.15
N ASP A 46 19.89 9.72 0.46
CA ASP A 46 20.10 9.90 -0.98
C ASP A 46 18.86 9.48 -1.76
N LYS A 47 18.28 8.34 -1.41
CA LYS A 47 17.05 7.84 -2.05
C LYS A 47 15.83 8.74 -1.76
N ALA A 48 15.72 9.25 -0.56
CA ALA A 48 14.68 10.21 -0.20
C ALA A 48 14.82 11.52 -0.99
N ALA A 49 16.06 11.99 -1.20
CA ALA A 49 16.37 13.18 -1.98
C ALA A 49 15.92 13.07 -3.46
N GLU A 50 15.90 11.86 -4.03
CA GLU A 50 15.39 11.64 -5.41
C GLU A 50 13.91 12.01 -5.56
N LEU A 51 13.13 12.02 -4.47
CA LEU A 51 11.71 12.38 -4.47
C LEU A 51 11.47 13.90 -4.45
N GLY A 52 12.50 14.70 -4.17
CA GLY A 52 12.43 16.17 -4.26
C GLY A 52 11.80 16.87 -3.06
N ALA A 53 11.53 18.18 -3.19
CA ALA A 53 11.18 19.06 -2.09
C ALA A 53 9.73 18.86 -1.55
N ASP A 54 8.85 18.28 -2.34
CA ASP A 54 7.45 18.02 -1.93
C ASP A 54 7.31 16.68 -1.18
N PHE A 55 8.44 16.03 -0.85
CA PHE A 55 8.50 14.78 -0.12
C PHE A 55 9.06 14.98 1.30
N THR A 56 8.34 14.49 2.29
CA THR A 56 8.79 14.42 3.69
C THR A 56 8.93 12.97 4.13
N TYR A 57 10.09 12.62 4.68
CA TYR A 57 10.36 11.27 5.20
C TYR A 57 10.13 11.18 6.71
N VAL A 58 9.49 10.10 7.15
CA VAL A 58 9.31 9.72 8.56
C VAL A 58 9.86 8.31 8.75
N SER A 59 10.94 8.17 9.53
CA SER A 59 11.41 6.85 9.96
C SER A 59 10.48 6.31 11.03
N GLY A 60 9.92 5.11 10.84
CA GLY A 60 8.99 4.51 11.79
C GLY A 60 8.57 3.09 11.42
N ASN A 61 8.15 2.36 12.45
CA ASN A 61 7.65 0.99 12.33
C ASN A 61 6.12 0.96 12.36
N LEU A 62 5.49 0.49 11.30
CA LEU A 62 4.03 0.41 11.20
C LEU A 62 3.38 -0.43 12.33
N ALA A 63 4.12 -1.36 12.93
CA ALA A 63 3.64 -2.13 14.09
C ALA A 63 3.45 -1.28 15.35
N GLU A 64 4.20 -0.14 15.46
CA GLU A 64 4.23 0.70 16.65
C GLU A 64 3.16 1.81 16.60
N GLY A 65 2.39 1.98 17.68
CA GLY A 65 1.33 3.00 17.77
C GLY A 65 1.86 4.41 17.65
N ALA A 66 2.92 4.73 18.41
CA ALA A 66 3.53 6.04 18.42
C ALA A 66 4.04 6.47 17.04
N ASP A 67 4.61 5.55 16.26
CA ASP A 67 5.14 5.85 14.93
C ASP A 67 4.00 6.15 13.93
N ARG A 68 2.87 5.42 14.04
CA ARG A 68 1.67 5.71 13.24
C ARG A 68 1.08 7.09 13.57
N GLU A 69 1.04 7.44 14.85
CA GLU A 69 0.59 8.77 15.31
C GLU A 69 1.53 9.87 14.83
N ALA A 70 2.84 9.67 14.92
CA ALA A 70 3.85 10.61 14.43
C ALA A 70 3.74 10.85 12.92
N LEU A 71 3.47 9.80 12.11
CA LEU A 71 3.25 9.92 10.68
C LEU A 71 2.06 10.83 10.36
N ILE A 72 0.91 10.57 10.99
CA ILE A 72 -0.30 11.38 10.78
C ILE A 72 -0.09 12.81 11.28
N ALA A 73 0.51 12.99 12.45
CA ALA A 73 0.82 14.32 13.00
C ALA A 73 1.74 15.13 12.09
N THR A 74 2.73 14.46 11.47
CA THR A 74 3.62 15.11 10.50
C THR A 74 2.84 15.58 9.26
N ALA A 75 2.00 14.73 8.68
CA ALA A 75 1.19 15.10 7.52
C ALA A 75 0.27 16.31 7.82
N ILE A 76 -0.36 16.33 8.99
CA ILE A 76 -1.22 17.43 9.40
C ILE A 76 -0.43 18.71 9.69
N ARG A 77 0.70 18.62 10.37
CA ARG A 77 1.54 19.78 10.67
C ARG A 77 2.04 20.46 9.40
N GLU A 78 2.42 19.69 8.37
CA GLU A 78 3.04 20.23 7.15
C GLU A 78 2.02 20.62 6.07
N HIS A 79 0.89 19.94 6.01
CA HIS A 79 -0.06 20.11 4.90
C HIS A 79 -1.50 20.40 5.34
N GLY A 80 -1.80 20.36 6.63
CA GLY A 80 -3.14 20.67 7.17
C GLY A 80 -4.20 19.59 6.95
N ALA A 81 -4.02 18.71 5.96
CA ALA A 81 -5.00 17.70 5.59
C ALA A 81 -4.33 16.45 4.99
N ILE A 82 -5.05 15.33 4.97
CA ILE A 82 -4.67 14.08 4.29
C ILE A 82 -5.70 13.81 3.19
N HIS A 83 -5.29 13.87 1.93
CA HIS A 83 -6.17 13.63 0.79
C HIS A 83 -6.09 12.19 0.26
N ALA A 84 -4.96 11.52 0.50
CA ALA A 84 -4.81 10.10 0.20
C ALA A 84 -4.00 9.38 1.29
N LEU A 85 -4.41 8.16 1.65
CA LEU A 85 -3.61 7.22 2.42
C LEU A 85 -3.34 6.00 1.53
N VAL A 86 -2.05 5.69 1.31
CA VAL A 86 -1.65 4.50 0.54
C VAL A 86 -0.85 3.57 1.45
N ASN A 87 -1.47 2.48 1.85
CA ASN A 87 -0.89 1.46 2.69
C ASN A 87 -0.12 0.45 1.83
N VAL A 88 1.18 0.70 1.62
CA VAL A 88 2.06 -0.19 0.84
C VAL A 88 2.91 -1.07 1.74
N ALA A 89 3.28 -0.60 2.94
CA ALA A 89 4.12 -1.35 3.86
C ALA A 89 3.60 -2.76 4.10
N GLY A 90 4.47 -3.73 3.94
CA GLY A 90 4.16 -5.13 4.18
C GLY A 90 5.41 -5.98 4.13
N VAL A 91 5.40 -7.05 4.90
CA VAL A 91 6.52 -7.99 5.04
C VAL A 91 6.09 -9.41 4.71
N ALA A 92 7.02 -10.18 4.20
CA ALA A 92 6.94 -11.64 4.14
C ALA A 92 7.57 -12.25 5.42
N PRO A 93 7.32 -13.52 5.75
CA PRO A 93 8.05 -14.18 6.83
C PRO A 93 9.57 -14.13 6.56
N LYS A 94 10.35 -13.92 7.61
CA LYS A 94 11.83 -13.89 7.53
C LYS A 94 12.40 -15.23 7.05
N VAL A 95 11.76 -16.32 7.46
CA VAL A 95 12.08 -17.69 7.03
C VAL A 95 10.80 -18.32 6.53
N ARG A 96 10.79 -18.77 5.27
CA ARG A 96 9.66 -19.52 4.71
C ARG A 96 9.71 -20.96 5.24
N ARG A 97 8.66 -21.38 5.92
CA ARG A 97 8.51 -22.72 6.49
C ARG A 97 7.22 -23.36 5.98
N ASP A 98 7.15 -24.66 6.03
CA ASP A 98 5.89 -25.38 5.86
C ASP A 98 4.86 -24.88 6.89
N LEU A 99 3.59 -24.92 6.53
CA LEU A 99 2.49 -24.45 7.38
C LEU A 99 2.47 -25.16 8.75
N LEU A 100 2.88 -26.44 8.81
CA LEU A 100 2.95 -27.22 10.05
C LEU A 100 4.17 -26.85 10.92
N GLU A 101 5.13 -26.08 10.38
CA GLU A 101 6.35 -25.64 11.07
C GLU A 101 6.36 -24.13 11.32
N MET A 102 5.31 -23.42 10.93
CA MET A 102 5.16 -21.98 11.17
C MET A 102 5.16 -21.70 12.67
N THR A 103 5.90 -20.67 13.10
CA THR A 103 5.94 -20.29 14.51
C THR A 103 5.00 -19.11 14.80
N GLU A 104 4.53 -19.00 16.05
CA GLU A 104 3.68 -17.88 16.49
C GLU A 104 4.41 -16.54 16.33
N GLU A 105 5.72 -16.48 16.57
CA GLU A 105 6.50 -15.24 16.41
C GLU A 105 6.55 -14.79 14.96
N SER A 106 6.63 -15.73 13.99
CA SER A 106 6.56 -15.39 12.55
C SER A 106 5.17 -14.89 12.18
N TYR A 107 4.13 -15.54 12.71
CA TYR A 107 2.74 -15.13 12.53
C TYR A 107 2.51 -13.73 13.10
N ASP A 108 2.88 -13.47 14.34
CA ASP A 108 2.71 -12.19 15.03
C ASP A 108 3.48 -11.06 14.34
N PHE A 109 4.71 -11.33 13.88
CA PHE A 109 5.49 -10.38 13.11
C PHE A 109 4.78 -9.96 11.82
N VAL A 110 4.30 -10.90 11.03
CA VAL A 110 3.65 -10.61 9.75
C VAL A 110 2.28 -9.95 9.96
N MET A 111 1.45 -10.49 10.87
CA MET A 111 0.14 -9.94 11.18
C MET A 111 0.23 -8.56 11.83
N GLY A 112 1.23 -8.36 12.68
CA GLY A 112 1.49 -7.10 13.36
C GLY A 112 1.70 -5.93 12.39
N ILE A 113 2.42 -6.17 11.32
CA ILE A 113 2.71 -5.15 10.29
C ILE A 113 1.60 -5.11 9.24
N ASN A 114 1.34 -6.24 8.56
CA ASN A 114 0.51 -6.24 7.36
C ASN A 114 -0.97 -5.95 7.63
N THR A 115 -1.50 -6.45 8.76
CA THR A 115 -2.93 -6.34 9.05
C THR A 115 -3.19 -5.35 10.19
N ARG A 116 -2.62 -5.60 11.39
CA ARG A 116 -2.84 -4.76 12.56
C ARG A 116 -2.33 -3.33 12.34
N GLY A 117 -1.10 -3.17 11.88
CA GLY A 117 -0.50 -1.86 11.63
C GLY A 117 -1.30 -1.05 10.62
N THR A 118 -1.65 -1.66 9.49
CA THR A 118 -2.47 -1.05 8.44
C THR A 118 -3.86 -0.67 8.94
N MET A 119 -4.53 -1.56 9.68
CA MET A 119 -5.86 -1.31 10.23
C MET A 119 -5.88 -0.07 11.14
N PHE A 120 -4.90 0.05 12.05
CA PHE A 120 -4.86 1.17 13.00
C PHE A 120 -4.31 2.46 12.38
N LEU A 121 -3.43 2.41 11.40
CA LEU A 121 -3.06 3.60 10.63
C LEU A 121 -4.26 4.13 9.83
N THR A 122 -5.01 3.24 9.19
CA THR A 122 -6.26 3.59 8.48
C THR A 122 -7.25 4.25 9.43
N GLN A 123 -7.38 3.77 10.67
CA GLN A 123 -8.25 4.39 11.68
C GLN A 123 -7.83 5.83 11.99
N LEU A 124 -6.53 6.08 12.20
CA LEU A 124 -6.00 7.42 12.48
C LEU A 124 -6.25 8.37 11.31
N ALA A 125 -5.91 7.95 10.10
CA ALA A 125 -6.13 8.76 8.90
C ALA A 125 -7.62 9.02 8.63
N ALA A 126 -8.48 8.02 8.80
CA ALA A 126 -9.92 8.17 8.62
C ALA A 126 -10.53 9.18 9.61
N ARG A 127 -10.11 9.13 10.89
CA ARG A 127 -10.54 10.13 11.88
C ARG A 127 -10.17 11.55 11.47
N GLN A 128 -9.00 11.76 10.91
CA GLN A 128 -8.58 13.04 10.37
C GLN A 128 -9.42 13.41 9.13
N MET A 129 -9.54 12.51 8.15
CA MET A 129 -10.27 12.77 6.91
C MET A 129 -11.74 13.16 7.16
N ILE A 130 -12.40 12.56 8.13
CA ILE A 130 -13.80 12.88 8.49
C ILE A 130 -13.97 14.36 8.88
N THR A 131 -12.93 15.01 9.42
CA THR A 131 -12.97 16.42 9.82
C THR A 131 -12.69 17.39 8.66
N GLN A 132 -12.30 16.89 7.50
CA GLN A 132 -11.92 17.71 6.35
C GLN A 132 -13.14 18.09 5.50
N GLU A 133 -13.01 19.16 4.74
CA GLU A 133 -13.99 19.55 3.73
C GLU A 133 -14.05 18.52 2.59
N ARG A 134 -15.19 18.43 1.94
CA ARG A 134 -15.36 17.59 0.74
C ARG A 134 -14.80 18.31 -0.49
N ASP A 135 -14.17 17.56 -1.38
CA ASP A 135 -13.77 18.07 -2.69
C ASP A 135 -14.99 18.23 -3.64
N GLU A 136 -14.74 18.69 -4.85
CA GLU A 136 -15.77 18.88 -5.88
C GLU A 136 -16.52 17.59 -6.27
N LEU A 137 -15.91 16.43 -6.00
CA LEU A 137 -16.50 15.11 -6.24
C LEU A 137 -17.27 14.58 -5.02
N GLY A 138 -17.32 15.36 -3.93
CA GLY A 138 -18.00 15.00 -2.68
C GLY A 138 -17.15 14.14 -1.74
N ASN A 139 -15.86 13.97 -2.00
CA ASN A 139 -14.96 13.13 -1.20
C ASN A 139 -14.07 13.98 -0.27
N ARG A 140 -13.73 13.41 0.91
CA ARG A 140 -12.80 14.01 1.89
C ARG A 140 -11.39 13.47 1.76
N GLY A 141 -11.22 12.37 1.04
CA GLY A 141 -9.96 11.70 0.82
C GLY A 141 -10.15 10.29 0.28
N TYR A 142 -9.06 9.61 -0.01
CA TYR A 142 -9.04 8.27 -0.62
C TYR A 142 -8.10 7.36 0.15
N ILE A 143 -8.48 6.10 0.34
CA ILE A 143 -7.64 5.11 1.01
C ILE A 143 -7.42 3.93 0.07
N VAL A 144 -6.14 3.57 -0.14
CA VAL A 144 -5.74 2.46 -0.99
C VAL A 144 -4.84 1.51 -0.21
N ASN A 145 -5.24 0.26 -0.13
CA ASN A 145 -4.46 -0.80 0.50
C ASN A 145 -3.76 -1.65 -0.56
N ILE A 146 -2.47 -1.91 -0.40
CA ILE A 146 -1.75 -2.87 -1.26
C ILE A 146 -1.83 -4.26 -0.62
N SER A 147 -2.78 -5.06 -1.11
CA SER A 147 -2.95 -6.44 -0.73
C SER A 147 -2.02 -7.38 -1.53
N SER A 148 -2.51 -8.45 -2.07
CA SER A 148 -1.76 -9.41 -2.91
C SER A 148 -2.71 -10.43 -3.52
N CYS A 149 -2.31 -11.07 -4.61
CA CYS A 149 -2.93 -12.32 -5.06
C CYS A 149 -2.95 -13.40 -3.94
N SER A 150 -2.05 -13.31 -2.96
CA SER A 150 -2.02 -14.21 -1.79
C SER A 150 -3.21 -14.04 -0.85
N ALA A 151 -4.05 -13.04 -1.04
CA ALA A 151 -5.31 -12.90 -0.30
C ALA A 151 -6.35 -13.97 -0.68
N TYR A 152 -6.25 -14.51 -1.90
CA TYR A 152 -7.17 -15.52 -2.45
C TYR A 152 -6.47 -16.73 -3.09
N THR A 153 -5.13 -16.80 -3.05
CA THR A 153 -4.34 -17.95 -3.49
C THR A 153 -3.54 -18.56 -2.35
N SER A 154 -3.45 -19.88 -2.31
CA SER A 154 -2.71 -20.60 -1.28
C SER A 154 -1.20 -20.63 -1.55
N SER A 155 -0.43 -20.45 -0.49
CA SER A 155 1.02 -20.70 -0.47
C SER A 155 1.42 -21.25 0.89
N THR A 156 1.52 -22.56 1.00
CA THR A 156 1.75 -23.29 2.27
C THR A 156 3.09 -22.97 2.92
N SER A 157 4.07 -22.45 2.16
CA SER A 157 5.38 -22.04 2.70
C SER A 157 5.43 -20.59 3.24
N ARG A 158 4.29 -19.91 3.32
CA ARG A 158 4.13 -18.57 3.87
C ARG A 158 2.67 -18.32 4.28
N GLY A 159 2.12 -19.25 5.06
CA GLY A 159 0.71 -19.22 5.47
C GLY A 159 0.32 -17.93 6.16
N GLU A 160 1.15 -17.41 7.07
CA GLU A 160 0.94 -16.16 7.79
C GLU A 160 0.81 -14.94 6.84
N TYR A 161 1.56 -14.95 5.73
CA TYR A 161 1.43 -13.89 4.71
C TYR A 161 0.07 -13.96 4.00
N CYS A 162 -0.36 -15.17 3.62
CA CYS A 162 -1.67 -15.35 2.99
C CYS A 162 -2.80 -14.91 3.93
N VAL A 163 -2.76 -15.32 5.20
CA VAL A 163 -3.73 -14.90 6.22
C VAL A 163 -3.72 -13.39 6.40
N SER A 164 -2.52 -12.78 6.45
CA SER A 164 -2.41 -11.32 6.63
C SER A 164 -3.01 -10.54 5.45
N LYS A 165 -2.84 -11.02 4.21
CA LYS A 165 -3.37 -10.35 3.02
C LYS A 165 -4.87 -10.59 2.87
N ALA A 166 -5.39 -11.76 3.21
CA ALA A 166 -6.83 -11.99 3.31
C ALA A 166 -7.47 -11.11 4.41
N GLY A 167 -6.81 -10.98 5.56
CA GLY A 167 -7.21 -10.04 6.61
C GLY A 167 -7.21 -8.59 6.14
N LEU A 168 -6.24 -8.18 5.32
CA LEU A 168 -6.19 -6.84 4.75
C LEU A 168 -7.35 -6.57 3.77
N SER A 169 -7.76 -7.56 2.98
CA SER A 169 -8.95 -7.45 2.13
C SER A 169 -10.21 -7.23 2.97
N MET A 170 -10.34 -7.92 4.11
CA MET A 170 -11.45 -7.67 5.04
C MET A 170 -11.37 -6.29 5.68
N VAL A 171 -10.17 -5.79 6.04
CA VAL A 171 -9.97 -4.41 6.51
C VAL A 171 -10.45 -3.40 5.47
N THR A 172 -10.15 -3.63 4.19
CA THR A 172 -10.63 -2.79 3.08
C THR A 172 -12.16 -2.73 3.05
N MET A 173 -12.83 -3.88 3.09
CA MET A 173 -14.30 -3.97 3.06
C MET A 173 -14.94 -3.27 4.26
N LEU A 174 -14.42 -3.49 5.47
CA LEU A 174 -14.95 -2.88 6.70
C LEU A 174 -14.84 -1.35 6.67
N TYR A 175 -13.70 -0.82 6.25
CA TYR A 175 -13.54 0.63 6.14
C TYR A 175 -14.31 1.21 4.95
N ALA A 176 -14.43 0.51 3.83
CA ALA A 176 -15.25 0.94 2.70
C ALA A 176 -16.71 1.12 3.10
N ASP A 177 -17.29 0.14 3.78
CA ASP A 177 -18.67 0.20 4.29
C ASP A 177 -18.84 1.34 5.31
N ARG A 178 -17.95 1.40 6.32
CA ARG A 178 -18.04 2.39 7.40
C ARG A 178 -17.86 3.84 6.90
N LEU A 179 -17.01 4.05 5.89
CA LEU A 179 -16.60 5.39 5.47
C LEU A 179 -17.32 5.90 4.20
N ALA A 180 -18.14 5.08 3.55
CA ALA A 180 -18.86 5.47 2.35
C ALA A 180 -19.71 6.74 2.55
N ALA A 181 -20.50 6.81 3.62
CA ALA A 181 -21.33 7.97 3.94
C ALA A 181 -20.50 9.22 4.29
N GLU A 182 -19.24 9.04 4.70
CA GLU A 182 -18.32 10.13 5.00
C GLU A 182 -17.65 10.71 3.74
N GLY A 183 -17.83 10.07 2.57
CA GLY A 183 -17.14 10.47 1.34
C GLY A 183 -15.65 10.12 1.37
N ILE A 184 -15.30 8.93 1.87
CA ILE A 184 -13.93 8.43 1.89
C ILE A 184 -13.92 7.04 1.25
N PRO A 185 -13.75 6.96 -0.09
CA PRO A 185 -13.58 5.69 -0.78
C PRO A 185 -12.38 4.91 -0.27
N VAL A 186 -12.57 3.61 -0.04
CA VAL A 186 -11.52 2.68 0.40
C VAL A 186 -11.48 1.50 -0.55
N ASN A 187 -10.34 1.29 -1.21
CA ASN A 187 -10.15 0.21 -2.18
C ASN A 187 -8.84 -0.51 -1.92
N GLU A 188 -8.68 -1.67 -2.53
CA GLU A 188 -7.38 -2.35 -2.51
C GLU A 188 -6.89 -2.66 -3.92
N ILE A 189 -5.58 -2.77 -4.04
CA ILE A 189 -4.93 -3.34 -5.21
C ILE A 189 -4.33 -4.68 -4.81
N CYS A 190 -4.56 -5.70 -5.64
CA CYS A 190 -4.01 -7.04 -5.47
C CYS A 190 -2.94 -7.28 -6.54
N PRO A 191 -1.65 -6.97 -6.26
CA PRO A 191 -0.57 -7.24 -7.20
C PRO A 191 -0.36 -8.74 -7.41
N GLY A 192 0.02 -9.10 -8.63
CA GLY A 192 0.60 -10.40 -8.95
C GLY A 192 2.09 -10.48 -8.62
N ILE A 193 2.88 -10.94 -9.58
CA ILE A 193 4.34 -11.10 -9.46
C ILE A 193 5.00 -9.81 -9.93
N ILE A 194 5.43 -8.98 -8.98
CA ILE A 194 6.06 -7.67 -9.24
C ILE A 194 7.57 -7.74 -8.98
N ALA A 195 8.37 -7.20 -9.89
CA ALA A 195 9.82 -7.12 -9.76
C ALA A 195 10.23 -6.10 -8.69
N THR A 196 10.53 -6.59 -7.50
CA THR A 196 10.94 -5.80 -6.32
C THR A 196 12.04 -6.51 -5.55
N GLY A 197 12.65 -5.84 -4.57
CA GLY A 197 13.60 -6.48 -3.67
C GLY A 197 13.02 -7.71 -2.93
N MET A 198 11.74 -7.68 -2.58
CA MET A 198 11.05 -8.81 -1.91
C MET A 198 10.98 -10.06 -2.80
N THR A 199 10.89 -9.91 -4.12
CA THR A 199 10.78 -11.01 -5.08
C THR A 199 12.12 -11.44 -5.67
N ALA A 200 13.19 -10.69 -5.45
CA ALA A 200 14.52 -10.98 -5.98
C ALA A 200 15.03 -12.38 -5.60
N VAL A 201 14.77 -12.83 -4.37
CA VAL A 201 15.18 -14.16 -3.86
C VAL A 201 14.48 -15.34 -4.53
N VAL A 202 13.42 -15.10 -5.28
CA VAL A 202 12.62 -16.13 -5.99
C VAL A 202 12.57 -15.87 -7.49
N LYS A 203 13.45 -14.98 -8.01
CA LYS A 203 13.44 -14.52 -9.39
C LYS A 203 13.50 -15.67 -10.39
N GLU A 204 14.51 -16.54 -10.29
CA GLU A 204 14.70 -17.68 -11.21
C GLU A 204 13.48 -18.60 -11.27
N LYS A 205 12.86 -18.87 -10.11
CA LYS A 205 11.63 -19.66 -10.06
C LYS A 205 10.51 -19.02 -10.88
N TYR A 206 10.30 -17.71 -10.71
CA TYR A 206 9.22 -17.03 -11.41
C TYR A 206 9.55 -16.74 -12.88
N ASP A 207 10.80 -16.53 -13.24
CA ASP A 207 11.22 -16.43 -14.65
C ASP A 207 10.78 -17.70 -15.42
N LYS A 208 11.03 -18.89 -14.84
CA LYS A 208 10.61 -20.14 -15.43
C LYS A 208 9.09 -20.27 -15.50
N LEU A 209 8.38 -20.00 -14.42
CA LEU A 209 6.92 -20.11 -14.36
C LEU A 209 6.22 -19.12 -15.31
N ILE A 210 6.74 -17.92 -15.47
CA ILE A 210 6.24 -16.94 -16.43
C ILE A 210 6.46 -17.43 -17.85
N ALA A 211 7.65 -17.97 -18.18
CA ALA A 211 7.93 -18.56 -19.47
C ALA A 211 7.03 -19.79 -19.78
N GLU A 212 6.62 -20.52 -18.77
CA GLU A 212 5.66 -21.64 -18.84
C GLU A 212 4.20 -21.17 -18.87
N GLY A 213 3.94 -19.87 -18.89
CA GLY A 213 2.60 -19.27 -19.06
C GLY A 213 1.81 -19.07 -17.75
N LEU A 214 2.45 -19.04 -16.57
CA LEU A 214 1.76 -18.70 -15.32
C LEU A 214 1.08 -17.32 -15.40
N VAL A 215 1.73 -16.34 -16.02
CA VAL A 215 1.20 -15.00 -16.26
C VAL A 215 0.84 -14.87 -17.73
N PRO A 216 -0.45 -14.70 -18.11
CA PRO A 216 -0.88 -14.56 -19.49
C PRO A 216 -0.18 -13.45 -20.28
N GLU A 217 0.13 -12.31 -19.67
CA GLU A 217 0.91 -11.24 -20.29
C GLU A 217 2.38 -11.63 -20.57
N GLY A 218 2.87 -12.76 -20.07
CA GLY A 218 4.23 -13.27 -20.33
C GLY A 218 5.36 -12.43 -19.75
N ARG A 219 5.09 -11.56 -18.78
CA ARG A 219 6.08 -10.68 -18.17
C ARG A 219 5.91 -10.56 -16.67
N TRP A 220 6.96 -10.10 -16.01
CA TRP A 220 6.88 -9.54 -14.69
C TRP A 220 6.01 -8.26 -14.69
N GLY A 221 5.25 -8.02 -13.62
CA GLY A 221 4.77 -6.69 -13.31
C GLY A 221 5.90 -5.81 -12.77
N PHE A 222 5.76 -4.51 -12.93
CA PHE A 222 6.70 -3.52 -12.40
C PHE A 222 6.03 -2.67 -11.33
N PRO A 223 6.79 -2.06 -10.39
CA PRO A 223 6.26 -1.10 -9.44
C PRO A 223 5.41 0.00 -10.07
N SER A 224 5.76 0.44 -11.28
CA SER A 224 5.00 1.44 -12.04
C SER A 224 3.61 0.97 -12.50
N ASP A 225 3.42 -0.34 -12.72
CA ASP A 225 2.07 -0.87 -13.03
C ASP A 225 1.14 -0.68 -11.82
N ILE A 226 1.67 -0.87 -10.61
CA ILE A 226 0.92 -0.69 -9.36
C ILE A 226 0.73 0.80 -9.04
N ALA A 227 1.77 1.62 -9.18
CA ALA A 227 1.73 3.04 -8.89
C ALA A 227 0.69 3.79 -9.73
N LYS A 228 0.53 3.44 -11.02
CA LYS A 228 -0.50 3.99 -11.91
C LYS A 228 -1.91 3.61 -11.44
N ALA A 229 -2.10 2.36 -11.00
CA ALA A 229 -3.38 1.91 -10.44
C ALA A 229 -3.70 2.65 -9.12
N VAL A 230 -2.69 2.88 -8.26
CA VAL A 230 -2.85 3.72 -7.04
C VAL A 230 -3.29 5.12 -7.42
N LEU A 231 -2.62 5.75 -8.38
CA LEU A 231 -2.97 7.12 -8.81
C LEU A 231 -4.44 7.22 -9.23
N SER A 232 -4.94 6.31 -10.06
CA SER A 232 -6.33 6.32 -10.52
C SER A 232 -7.38 6.16 -9.41
N LEU A 233 -6.97 5.59 -8.26
CA LEU A 233 -7.81 5.46 -7.06
C LEU A 233 -7.69 6.67 -6.12
N CYS A 234 -6.69 7.55 -6.30
CA CYS A 234 -6.41 8.69 -5.43
C CYS A 234 -6.70 10.05 -6.08
N ASP A 235 -6.71 10.14 -7.40
CA ASP A 235 -6.83 11.42 -8.14
C ASP A 235 -8.27 11.86 -8.44
N GLY A 236 -9.24 11.01 -8.10
CA GLY A 236 -10.66 11.23 -8.39
C GLY A 236 -11.17 10.57 -9.67
N THR A 237 -10.30 9.96 -10.48
CA THR A 237 -10.69 9.23 -11.71
C THR A 237 -11.73 8.14 -11.41
N LEU A 238 -11.59 7.43 -10.28
CA LEU A 238 -12.51 6.40 -9.83
C LEU A 238 -13.26 6.82 -8.55
N ALA A 239 -13.74 8.07 -8.50
CA ALA A 239 -14.34 8.66 -7.30
C ALA A 239 -15.60 7.93 -6.79
N TYR A 240 -16.37 7.25 -7.66
CA TYR A 240 -17.57 6.48 -7.31
C TYR A 240 -17.26 4.98 -7.12
N THR A 241 -16.06 4.66 -6.61
CA THR A 241 -15.59 3.28 -6.46
C THR A 241 -15.09 3.07 -5.03
N THR A 242 -15.77 2.20 -4.28
CA THR A 242 -15.37 1.81 -2.91
C THR A 242 -15.57 0.32 -2.68
N GLY A 243 -14.79 -0.30 -1.81
CA GLY A 243 -14.85 -1.72 -1.46
C GLY A 243 -14.35 -2.66 -2.56
N GLN A 244 -13.63 -2.14 -3.57
CA GLN A 244 -13.18 -2.94 -4.70
C GLN A 244 -11.76 -3.49 -4.49
N SER A 245 -11.56 -4.71 -5.01
CA SER A 245 -10.25 -5.34 -5.15
C SER A 245 -9.82 -5.25 -6.62
N LEU A 246 -8.93 -4.31 -6.93
CA LEU A 246 -8.36 -4.16 -8.27
C LEU A 246 -7.19 -5.13 -8.43
N ILE A 247 -7.38 -6.17 -9.24
CA ILE A 247 -6.34 -7.16 -9.51
C ILE A 247 -5.41 -6.63 -10.62
N VAL A 248 -4.11 -6.52 -10.30
CA VAL A 248 -3.06 -6.05 -11.22
C VAL A 248 -1.95 -7.10 -11.27
N ASP A 249 -2.16 -8.15 -12.07
CA ASP A 249 -1.36 -9.37 -12.04
C ASP A 249 -1.04 -9.97 -13.42
N GLY A 250 -1.29 -9.24 -14.51
CA GLY A 250 -1.06 -9.72 -15.87
C GLY A 250 -1.95 -10.91 -16.27
N GLY A 251 -3.09 -11.06 -15.60
CA GLY A 251 -4.05 -12.14 -15.85
C GLY A 251 -3.75 -13.44 -15.12
N MET A 252 -2.81 -13.46 -14.16
CA MET A 252 -2.44 -14.66 -13.40
C MET A 252 -3.63 -15.29 -12.65
N HIS A 253 -4.61 -14.47 -12.20
CA HIS A 253 -5.82 -14.92 -11.50
C HIS A 253 -6.84 -15.63 -12.40
N ILE A 254 -6.74 -15.49 -13.73
CA ILE A 254 -7.70 -16.08 -14.67
C ILE A 254 -7.60 -17.59 -14.62
N ARG A 255 -8.72 -18.26 -14.29
CA ARG A 255 -8.80 -19.72 -14.37
C ARG A 255 -8.82 -20.12 -15.84
N ARG A 256 -7.86 -20.95 -16.25
CA ARG A 256 -7.74 -21.45 -17.63
C ARG A 256 -7.96 -22.97 -17.66
N LEU A 257 -8.56 -23.42 -18.76
CA LEU A 257 -8.75 -24.86 -19.04
C LEU A 257 -7.43 -25.46 -19.57
#